data_4358de4310c91aaaa5cc24b8c276da81
#
_entry.id   4358de4310c91aaaa5cc24b8c276da81
#
_cell.length_a   1.000
_cell.length_b   1.000
_cell.length_c   1.000
_cell.angle_alpha   90.00
_cell.angle_beta   90.00
_cell.angle_gamma   90.00
#
_symmetry.space_group_name_H-M   'P 1'
#
loop_
_entity.id
_entity.type
_entity.pdbx_description
1 polymer ?
#
loop_
_entity_poly.entity_id
_entity_poly.type
_entity_poly.pdbx_seq_one_letter_code
_entity_poly.pdbx_strand_id
1 'polypeptide(L)'
;HGARPQIEAELKRRKLKARYHKGLRVTDAAALECVKAAMGVTRLEIEALLSQGLPNTPMAGAWMRVTGGNFITAKPVGVVDGVDYQYTGAVRKIVAEEISADLDQQNVVLISPIGVSPAGEIFNLSMEEVAEAVAVALQAEKLIFLCDAPGVTDGRGQLIEAITAEEAEQALRKPKRLTEDLGLYLPCCMRATRAGVKRAHLIDRDI
;
A
#
# COMPACT_ATOMS: atom_id res chain seq x y z
N HIS A 1 5.24 -0.42 -1.00
CA HIS A 1 5.27 -1.75 -0.38
C HIS A 1 4.50 -1.77 0.94
N GLY A 2 3.90 -2.92 1.31
CA GLY A 2 3.36 -3.14 2.64
C GLY A 2 4.39 -3.83 3.56
N ALA A 3 4.11 -3.89 4.87
CA ALA A 3 4.89 -4.65 5.84
C ALA A 3 4.01 -5.20 6.98
N ARG A 4 2.73 -5.49 6.71
CA ARG A 4 1.79 -5.97 7.72
C ARG A 4 2.28 -7.25 8.43
N PRO A 5 2.75 -8.29 7.71
CA PRO A 5 3.29 -9.50 8.35
C PRO A 5 4.51 -9.22 9.23
N GLN A 6 5.43 -8.35 8.76
CA GLN A 6 6.63 -7.98 9.49
C GLN A 6 6.30 -7.17 10.76
N ILE A 7 5.30 -6.27 10.68
CA ILE A 7 4.81 -5.53 11.85
C ILE A 7 4.20 -6.50 12.88
N GLU A 8 3.39 -7.47 12.44
CA GLU A 8 2.82 -8.48 13.35
C GLU A 8 3.92 -9.32 14.03
N ALA A 9 4.94 -9.72 13.28
CA ALA A 9 6.07 -10.47 13.81
C ALA A 9 6.84 -9.63 14.86
N GLU A 10 7.06 -8.33 14.59
CA GLU A 10 7.74 -7.43 15.51
C GLU A 10 6.93 -7.16 16.79
N LEU A 11 5.61 -6.96 16.67
CA LEU A 11 4.70 -6.86 17.82
C LEU A 11 4.75 -8.12 18.68
N LYS A 12 4.68 -9.31 18.05
CA LYS A 12 4.77 -10.60 18.73
C LYS A 12 6.10 -10.76 19.46
N ARG A 13 7.22 -10.40 18.83
CA ARG A 13 8.57 -10.44 19.41
C ARG A 13 8.67 -9.58 20.68
N ARG A 14 8.01 -8.42 20.66
CA ARG A 14 7.94 -7.50 21.81
C ARG A 14 6.80 -7.81 22.78
N LYS A 15 6.06 -8.91 22.58
CA LYS A 15 4.90 -9.31 23.40
C LYS A 15 3.77 -8.25 23.46
N LEU A 16 3.64 -7.46 22.39
CA LEU A 16 2.58 -6.48 22.21
C LEU A 16 1.42 -7.09 21.43
N LYS A 17 0.20 -6.66 21.72
CA LYS A 17 -1.00 -7.12 21.01
C LYS A 17 -1.35 -6.13 19.89
N ALA A 18 -1.54 -6.65 18.68
CA ALA A 18 -2.13 -5.86 17.61
C ALA A 18 -3.59 -5.49 17.95
N ARG A 19 -3.95 -4.25 17.70
CA ARG A 19 -5.31 -3.74 17.88
C ARG A 19 -5.80 -3.22 16.54
N TYR A 20 -7.01 -3.63 16.17
CA TYR A 20 -7.68 -3.19 14.95
C TYR A 20 -9.07 -2.68 15.25
N HIS A 21 -9.50 -1.64 14.54
CA HIS A 21 -10.87 -1.18 14.52
C HIS A 21 -11.24 -0.81 13.09
N LYS A 22 -12.36 -1.32 12.60
CA LYS A 22 -12.81 -1.11 11.20
C LYS A 22 -11.73 -1.38 10.13
N GLY A 23 -10.94 -2.42 10.30
CA GLY A 23 -9.89 -2.80 9.37
C GLY A 23 -8.58 -2.01 9.48
N LEU A 24 -8.57 -0.89 10.19
CA LEU A 24 -7.35 -0.10 10.43
C LEU A 24 -6.70 -0.50 11.75
N ARG A 25 -5.37 -0.54 11.76
CA ARG A 25 -4.59 -0.74 12.99
C ARG A 25 -4.73 0.50 13.88
N VAL A 26 -5.00 0.30 15.16
CA VAL A 26 -4.81 1.32 16.19
C VAL A 26 -3.32 1.30 16.57
N THR A 27 -2.60 2.35 16.28
CA THR A 27 -1.15 2.43 16.44
C THR A 27 -0.82 3.31 17.65
N ASP A 28 -0.58 2.71 18.80
CA ASP A 28 -0.03 3.41 19.97
C ASP A 28 1.49 3.64 19.82
N ALA A 29 2.10 4.33 20.76
CA ALA A 29 3.54 4.66 20.70
C ALA A 29 4.42 3.41 20.61
N ALA A 30 4.10 2.34 21.32
CA ALA A 30 4.87 1.09 21.29
C ALA A 30 4.70 0.35 19.95
N ALA A 31 3.49 0.34 19.41
CA ALA A 31 3.21 -0.21 18.10
C ALA A 31 3.88 0.61 16.97
N LEU A 32 3.96 1.94 17.10
CA LEU A 32 4.65 2.80 16.15
C LEU A 32 6.14 2.44 16.04
N GLU A 33 6.81 2.12 17.16
CA GLU A 33 8.20 1.65 17.14
C GLU A 33 8.36 0.33 16.38
N CYS A 34 7.38 -0.59 16.51
CA CYS A 34 7.35 -1.81 15.72
C CYS A 34 7.13 -1.53 14.22
N VAL A 35 6.24 -0.61 13.90
CA VAL A 35 5.99 -0.16 12.50
C VAL A 35 7.27 0.39 11.88
N LYS A 36 7.95 1.33 12.56
CA LYS A 36 9.20 1.93 12.06
C LYS A 36 10.29 0.88 11.81
N ALA A 37 10.47 -0.03 12.76
CA ALA A 37 11.45 -1.11 12.64
C ALA A 37 11.13 -2.04 11.45
N ALA A 38 9.90 -2.53 11.36
CA ALA A 38 9.46 -3.42 10.29
C ALA A 38 9.56 -2.75 8.91
N MET A 39 9.13 -1.49 8.78
CA MET A 39 9.21 -0.75 7.52
C MET A 39 10.66 -0.51 7.08
N GLY A 40 11.55 -0.15 8.02
CA GLY A 40 12.96 0.07 7.71
C GLY A 40 13.65 -1.20 7.22
N VAL A 41 13.42 -2.34 7.89
CA VAL A 41 13.97 -3.64 7.48
C VAL A 41 13.42 -4.05 6.10
N THR A 42 12.10 -4.04 5.93
CA THR A 42 11.47 -4.44 4.65
C THR A 42 11.95 -3.56 3.49
N ARG A 43 12.10 -2.27 3.71
CA ARG A 43 12.62 -1.35 2.70
C ARG A 43 14.03 -1.74 2.26
N LEU A 44 14.94 -1.96 3.21
CA LEU A 44 16.33 -2.34 2.91
C LEU A 44 16.41 -3.70 2.20
N GLU A 45 15.57 -4.66 2.58
CA GLU A 45 15.49 -5.96 1.90
C GLU A 45 15.03 -5.80 0.44
N ILE A 46 14.03 -4.97 0.17
CA ILE A 46 13.56 -4.68 -1.20
C ILE A 46 14.65 -3.95 -1.99
N GLU A 47 15.30 -2.94 -1.42
CA GLU A 47 16.41 -2.23 -2.05
C GLU A 47 17.57 -3.19 -2.41
N ALA A 48 17.91 -4.11 -1.51
CA ALA A 48 18.93 -5.12 -1.76
C ALA A 48 18.55 -6.08 -2.90
N LEU A 49 17.30 -6.55 -2.92
CA LEU A 49 16.80 -7.42 -3.99
C LEU A 49 16.81 -6.73 -5.35
N LEU A 50 16.36 -5.47 -5.42
CA LEU A 50 16.35 -4.68 -6.66
C LEU A 50 17.77 -4.29 -7.13
N SER A 51 18.75 -4.27 -6.22
CA SER A 51 20.17 -4.04 -6.54
C SER A 51 20.87 -5.26 -7.10
N GLN A 52 20.26 -6.45 -7.03
CA GLN A 52 20.83 -7.67 -7.59
C GLN A 52 20.58 -7.69 -9.11
N GLY A 53 21.66 -7.86 -9.89
CA GLY A 53 21.51 -8.32 -11.26
C GLY A 53 20.91 -9.74 -11.25
N LEU A 54 19.97 -10.01 -12.14
CA LEU A 54 19.37 -11.34 -12.28
C LEU A 54 20.13 -12.13 -13.35
N PRO A 55 21.21 -12.87 -13.02
CA PRO A 55 22.01 -13.62 -14.01
C PRO A 55 21.12 -14.63 -14.73
N ASN A 56 21.41 -14.86 -16.01
CA ASN A 56 20.66 -15.76 -16.90
C ASN A 56 19.19 -15.36 -17.17
N THR A 57 18.86 -14.10 -17.02
CA THR A 57 17.56 -13.53 -17.42
C THR A 57 17.74 -12.35 -18.35
N PRO A 58 16.69 -11.85 -19.04
CA PRO A 58 16.76 -10.59 -19.80
C PRO A 58 17.18 -9.39 -18.95
N MET A 59 17.11 -9.49 -17.62
CA MET A 59 17.53 -8.46 -16.67
C MET A 59 19.00 -8.63 -16.22
N ALA A 60 19.75 -9.54 -16.85
CA ALA A 60 21.18 -9.72 -16.56
C ALA A 60 21.94 -8.43 -16.80
N GLY A 61 22.60 -7.90 -15.78
CA GLY A 61 23.30 -6.62 -15.85
C GLY A 61 22.41 -5.37 -15.76
N ALA A 62 21.10 -5.50 -15.60
CA ALA A 62 20.25 -4.36 -15.30
C ALA A 62 20.59 -3.82 -13.91
N TRP A 63 20.86 -2.53 -13.83
CA TRP A 63 21.10 -1.85 -12.57
C TRP A 63 19.92 -0.92 -12.28
N MET A 64 19.13 -1.30 -11.28
CA MET A 64 18.01 -0.49 -10.82
C MET A 64 18.46 0.38 -9.65
N ARG A 65 18.43 1.69 -9.84
CA ARG A 65 18.62 2.63 -8.73
C ARG A 65 17.28 2.77 -8.01
N VAL A 66 17.30 2.58 -6.70
CA VAL A 66 16.12 2.72 -5.84
C VAL A 66 16.27 3.98 -5.00
N THR A 67 15.24 4.83 -5.04
CA THR A 67 15.15 6.04 -4.21
C THR A 67 13.93 5.94 -3.31
N GLY A 68 13.91 6.74 -2.27
CA GLY A 68 12.76 6.88 -1.39
C GLY A 68 12.95 8.08 -0.47
N GLY A 69 11.84 8.64 0.00
CA GLY A 69 11.88 9.86 0.79
C GLY A 69 10.59 10.14 1.54
N ASN A 70 10.50 11.34 2.08
CA ASN A 70 9.34 11.84 2.81
C ASN A 70 8.26 12.42 1.89
N PHE A 71 7.89 11.69 0.86
CA PHE A 71 6.94 12.12 -0.17
C PHE A 71 5.49 12.26 0.32
N ILE A 72 5.20 11.79 1.54
CA ILE A 72 3.85 11.74 2.09
C ILE A 72 3.71 12.66 3.28
N THR A 73 2.93 13.72 3.13
CA THR A 73 2.44 14.47 4.29
C THR A 73 1.22 13.74 4.84
N ALA A 74 1.26 13.43 6.14
CA ALA A 74 0.18 12.74 6.85
C ALA A 74 -0.63 13.68 7.74
N LYS A 75 -1.81 13.21 8.12
CA LYS A 75 -2.63 13.75 9.19
C LYS A 75 -3.12 12.60 10.07
N PRO A 76 -3.38 12.82 11.39
CA PRO A 76 -3.96 11.78 12.23
C PRO A 76 -5.36 11.39 11.75
N VAL A 77 -5.73 10.12 11.90
CA VAL A 77 -7.13 9.67 11.77
C VAL A 77 -7.98 10.27 12.90
N GLY A 78 -7.39 10.42 14.08
CA GLY A 78 -8.08 10.95 15.26
C GLY A 78 -8.97 9.92 15.94
N VAL A 79 -10.08 10.40 16.51
CA VAL A 79 -11.06 9.55 17.21
C VAL A 79 -12.22 9.23 16.26
N VAL A 80 -12.49 7.94 16.06
CA VAL A 80 -13.62 7.45 15.25
C VAL A 80 -14.41 6.44 16.09
N ASP A 81 -15.71 6.65 16.22
CA ASP A 81 -16.62 5.82 17.03
C ASP A 81 -16.11 5.57 18.47
N GLY A 82 -15.53 6.60 19.09
CA GLY A 82 -15.00 6.53 20.45
C GLY A 82 -13.64 5.83 20.57
N VAL A 83 -13.03 5.38 19.48
CA VAL A 83 -11.69 4.78 19.46
C VAL A 83 -10.68 5.82 18.97
N ASP A 84 -9.69 6.14 19.81
CA ASP A 84 -8.55 6.96 19.44
C ASP A 84 -7.52 6.12 18.68
N TYR A 85 -7.25 6.51 17.43
CA TYR A 85 -6.30 5.84 16.54
C TYR A 85 -4.85 6.26 16.77
N GLN A 86 -4.60 7.26 17.60
CA GLN A 86 -3.28 7.75 18.01
C GLN A 86 -2.37 8.02 16.79
N TYR A 87 -1.32 7.23 16.58
CA TYR A 87 -0.36 7.38 15.47
C TYR A 87 -0.80 6.67 14.18
N THR A 88 -2.03 6.26 14.04
CA THR A 88 -2.58 5.87 12.74
C THR A 88 -2.98 7.13 11.99
N GLY A 89 -2.47 7.27 10.80
CA GLY A 89 -2.71 8.44 9.96
C GLY A 89 -3.44 8.12 8.67
N ALA A 90 -3.80 9.18 7.98
CA ALA A 90 -4.29 9.18 6.61
C ALA A 90 -3.40 10.08 5.75
N VAL A 91 -3.39 9.85 4.45
CA VAL A 91 -2.66 10.70 3.50
C VAL A 91 -3.33 12.08 3.47
N ARG A 92 -2.54 13.13 3.70
CA ARG A 92 -2.97 14.53 3.53
C ARG A 92 -2.57 15.08 2.18
N LYS A 93 -1.32 14.81 1.74
CA LYS A 93 -0.77 15.27 0.48
C LYS A 93 0.35 14.33 0.03
N ILE A 94 0.43 14.10 -1.26
CA ILE A 94 1.58 13.49 -1.94
C ILE A 94 2.38 14.60 -2.61
N VAL A 95 3.70 14.56 -2.46
CA VAL A 95 4.64 15.48 -3.14
C VAL A 95 4.98 14.87 -4.50
N ALA A 96 4.04 15.01 -5.45
CA ALA A 96 4.12 14.34 -6.75
C ALA A 96 5.32 14.82 -7.59
N GLU A 97 5.68 16.09 -7.46
CA GLU A 97 6.78 16.70 -8.21
C GLU A 97 8.13 16.03 -7.88
N GLU A 98 8.38 15.72 -6.61
CA GLU A 98 9.61 15.05 -6.17
C GLU A 98 9.66 13.59 -6.65
N ILE A 99 8.51 12.89 -6.57
CA ILE A 99 8.41 11.52 -7.09
C ILE A 99 8.64 11.51 -8.61
N SER A 100 8.04 12.45 -9.34
CA SER A 100 8.21 12.55 -10.79
C SER A 100 9.67 12.86 -11.17
N ALA A 101 10.35 13.74 -10.43
CA ALA A 101 11.75 14.05 -10.66
C ALA A 101 12.66 12.82 -10.49
N ASP A 102 12.39 11.96 -9.51
CA ASP A 102 13.10 10.70 -9.33
C ASP A 102 12.80 9.70 -10.47
N LEU A 103 11.54 9.61 -10.90
CA LEU A 103 11.13 8.74 -12.02
C LEU A 103 11.74 9.20 -13.35
N ASP A 104 11.83 10.51 -13.60
CA ASP A 104 12.45 11.09 -14.81
C ASP A 104 13.95 10.75 -14.88
N GLN A 105 14.60 10.51 -13.73
CA GLN A 105 15.97 9.98 -13.66
C GLN A 105 16.03 8.46 -13.83
N GLN A 106 14.94 7.81 -14.20
CA GLN A 106 14.82 6.35 -14.34
C GLN A 106 15.05 5.57 -13.04
N ASN A 107 14.82 6.20 -11.91
CA ASN A 107 14.86 5.54 -10.61
C ASN A 107 13.56 4.76 -10.35
N VAL A 108 13.67 3.69 -9.58
CA VAL A 108 12.52 3.06 -8.92
C VAL A 108 12.25 3.81 -7.63
N VAL A 109 11.06 4.39 -7.48
CA VAL A 109 10.69 5.10 -6.25
C VAL A 109 10.00 4.13 -5.30
N LEU A 110 10.68 3.77 -4.22
CA LEU A 110 10.19 2.84 -3.21
C LEU A 110 9.53 3.61 -2.06
N ILE A 111 8.22 3.47 -1.92
CA ILE A 111 7.42 4.20 -0.93
C ILE A 111 6.94 3.26 0.16
N SER A 112 7.30 3.56 1.41
CA SER A 112 6.76 2.91 2.61
C SER A 112 5.47 3.62 3.05
N PRO A 113 4.46 2.91 3.61
CA PRO A 113 3.23 3.52 4.10
C PRO A 113 3.43 4.19 5.47
N ILE A 114 4.35 5.14 5.49
CA ILE A 114 4.64 6.05 6.60
C ILE A 114 4.53 7.48 6.07
N GLY A 115 3.86 8.34 6.80
CA GLY A 115 3.80 9.74 6.50
C GLY A 115 4.24 10.59 7.68
N VAL A 116 4.62 11.83 7.40
CA VAL A 116 5.08 12.78 8.42
C VAL A 116 4.14 13.98 8.42
N SER A 117 3.70 14.42 9.61
CA SER A 117 2.94 15.66 9.72
C SER A 117 3.85 16.88 9.56
N PRO A 118 3.30 18.08 9.28
CA PRO A 118 4.09 19.31 9.27
C PRO A 118 4.79 19.62 10.61
N ALA A 119 4.34 19.02 11.72
CA ALA A 119 4.97 19.12 13.03
C ALA A 119 6.08 18.10 13.27
N GLY A 120 6.37 17.23 12.28
CA GLY A 120 7.41 16.21 12.38
C GLY A 120 6.95 14.89 13.02
N GLU A 121 5.66 14.72 13.29
CA GLU A 121 5.13 13.47 13.84
C GLU A 121 5.01 12.40 12.76
N ILE A 122 5.40 11.17 13.10
CA ILE A 122 5.34 10.01 12.20
C ILE A 122 4.01 9.28 12.39
N PHE A 123 3.35 8.92 11.28
CA PHE A 123 2.11 8.18 11.26
C PHE A 123 2.24 6.90 10.43
N ASN A 124 1.64 5.82 10.96
CA ASN A 124 1.41 4.58 10.24
C ASN A 124 0.22 4.74 9.31
N LEU A 125 0.41 4.50 8.02
CA LEU A 125 -0.62 4.65 6.98
C LEU A 125 -1.03 3.28 6.44
N SER A 126 -2.20 3.25 5.80
CA SER A 126 -2.64 2.11 5.00
C SER A 126 -1.86 2.07 3.68
N MET A 127 -1.26 0.92 3.35
CA MET A 127 -0.46 0.76 2.13
C MET A 127 -1.33 0.97 0.88
N GLU A 128 -2.53 0.43 0.89
CA GLU A 128 -3.49 0.50 -0.20
C GLU A 128 -3.97 1.92 -0.46
N GLU A 129 -4.21 2.71 0.60
CA GLU A 129 -4.55 4.14 0.47
C GLU A 129 -3.37 4.98 -0.01
N VAL A 130 -2.14 4.65 0.43
CA VAL A 130 -0.93 5.30 -0.08
C VAL A 130 -0.75 5.01 -1.57
N ALA A 131 -0.90 3.74 -1.99
CA ALA A 131 -0.78 3.35 -3.39
C ALA A 131 -1.83 4.06 -4.27
N GLU A 132 -3.08 4.14 -3.82
CA GLU A 132 -4.14 4.91 -4.47
C GLU A 132 -3.76 6.39 -4.58
N ALA A 133 -3.39 7.01 -3.47
CA ALA A 133 -3.08 8.45 -3.42
C ALA A 133 -1.89 8.81 -4.33
N VAL A 134 -0.85 7.98 -4.36
CA VAL A 134 0.31 8.16 -5.23
C VAL A 134 -0.09 8.00 -6.69
N ALA A 135 -0.84 6.94 -7.04
CA ALA A 135 -1.29 6.71 -8.40
C ALA A 135 -2.15 7.86 -8.93
N VAL A 136 -3.04 8.40 -8.10
CA VAL A 136 -3.88 9.56 -8.44
C VAL A 136 -3.03 10.83 -8.58
N ALA A 137 -2.12 11.10 -7.64
CA ALA A 137 -1.28 12.29 -7.67
C ALA A 137 -0.36 12.35 -8.91
N LEU A 138 0.14 11.18 -9.34
CA LEU A 138 0.99 11.05 -10.52
C LEU A 138 0.19 10.89 -11.83
N GLN A 139 -1.14 10.81 -11.78
CA GLN A 139 -1.99 10.44 -12.92
C GLN A 139 -1.45 9.18 -13.63
N ALA A 140 -1.13 8.16 -12.82
CA ALA A 140 -0.50 6.94 -13.27
C ALA A 140 -1.31 6.23 -14.37
N GLU A 141 -0.63 5.62 -15.31
CA GLU A 141 -1.33 4.82 -16.34
C GLU A 141 -1.96 3.56 -15.75
N LYS A 142 -1.32 2.98 -14.73
CA LYS A 142 -1.76 1.75 -14.08
C LYS A 142 -1.52 1.80 -12.58
N LEU A 143 -2.49 1.33 -11.82
CA LEU A 143 -2.34 0.94 -10.41
C LEU A 143 -2.42 -0.59 -10.35
N ILE A 144 -1.40 -1.23 -9.79
CA ILE A 144 -1.35 -2.69 -9.70
C ILE A 144 -1.22 -3.08 -8.23
N PHE A 145 -2.15 -3.92 -7.75
CA PHE A 145 -2.03 -4.58 -6.46
C PHE A 145 -1.69 -6.05 -6.67
N LEU A 146 -0.65 -6.52 -5.98
CA LEU A 146 -0.35 -7.95 -5.83
C LEU A 146 -1.14 -8.46 -4.62
N CYS A 147 -1.99 -9.45 -4.82
CA CYS A 147 -2.90 -9.98 -3.80
C CYS A 147 -2.81 -11.51 -3.68
N ASP A 148 -3.37 -12.05 -2.61
CA ASP A 148 -3.43 -13.49 -2.32
C ASP A 148 -4.66 -14.16 -2.95
N ALA A 149 -5.06 -13.68 -4.13
CA ALA A 149 -6.21 -14.20 -4.84
C ALA A 149 -6.09 -13.90 -6.34
N PRO A 150 -6.62 -14.77 -7.20
CA PRO A 150 -6.55 -14.57 -8.65
C PRO A 150 -7.29 -13.31 -9.13
N GLY A 151 -8.12 -12.71 -8.30
CA GLY A 151 -8.94 -11.54 -8.61
C GLY A 151 -10.40 -11.72 -8.22
N VAL A 152 -11.26 -10.88 -8.79
CA VAL A 152 -12.72 -10.96 -8.55
C VAL A 152 -13.29 -12.14 -9.32
N THR A 153 -14.12 -12.96 -8.65
CA THR A 153 -14.76 -14.13 -9.25
C THR A 153 -16.27 -13.96 -9.38
N ASP A 154 -16.86 -14.61 -10.36
CA ASP A 154 -18.31 -14.69 -10.56
C ASP A 154 -18.99 -15.59 -9.53
N GLY A 155 -20.31 -15.79 -9.69
CA GLY A 155 -21.10 -16.67 -8.82
C GLY A 155 -20.75 -18.16 -8.93
N ARG A 156 -19.95 -18.55 -9.93
CA ARG A 156 -19.49 -19.91 -10.20
C ARG A 156 -18.03 -20.12 -9.82
N GLY A 157 -17.36 -19.07 -9.30
CA GLY A 157 -15.93 -19.10 -8.93
C GLY A 157 -14.98 -18.89 -10.12
N GLN A 158 -15.48 -18.47 -11.29
CA GLN A 158 -14.64 -18.18 -12.45
C GLN A 158 -14.10 -16.74 -12.35
N LEU A 159 -12.83 -16.55 -12.70
CA LEU A 159 -12.18 -15.25 -12.71
C LEU A 159 -12.90 -14.32 -13.71
N ILE A 160 -13.18 -13.10 -13.27
CA ILE A 160 -13.66 -12.04 -14.13
C ILE A 160 -12.45 -11.20 -14.55
N GLU A 161 -12.09 -11.29 -15.84
CA GLU A 161 -10.88 -10.66 -16.39
C GLU A 161 -10.94 -9.13 -16.36
N ALA A 162 -12.13 -8.55 -16.52
CA ALA A 162 -12.33 -7.10 -16.49
C ALA A 162 -13.70 -6.75 -15.95
N ILE A 163 -13.74 -5.76 -15.07
CA ILE A 163 -14.98 -5.22 -14.50
C ILE A 163 -14.98 -3.70 -14.55
N THR A 164 -16.15 -3.12 -14.67
CA THR A 164 -16.36 -1.68 -14.52
C THR A 164 -16.34 -1.27 -13.05
N ALA A 165 -16.25 0.04 -12.79
CA ALA A 165 -16.34 0.57 -11.42
C ALA A 165 -17.69 0.27 -10.78
N GLU A 166 -18.78 0.24 -11.57
CA GLU A 166 -20.14 -0.08 -11.13
C GLU A 166 -20.26 -1.56 -10.73
N GLU A 167 -19.69 -2.46 -11.53
CA GLU A 167 -19.66 -3.90 -11.23
C GLU A 167 -18.82 -4.19 -9.99
N ALA A 168 -17.69 -3.49 -9.84
CA ALA A 168 -16.84 -3.57 -8.64
C ALA A 168 -17.61 -3.11 -7.39
N GLU A 169 -18.40 -2.03 -7.49
CA GLU A 169 -19.27 -1.58 -6.40
C GLU A 169 -20.33 -2.61 -6.03
N GLN A 170 -20.90 -3.30 -7.03
CA GLN A 170 -21.85 -4.39 -6.77
C GLN A 170 -21.17 -5.59 -6.09
N ALA A 171 -19.93 -5.92 -6.46
CA ALA A 171 -19.15 -6.97 -5.81
C ALA A 171 -18.89 -6.65 -4.33
N LEU A 172 -18.57 -5.39 -4.01
CA LEU A 172 -18.37 -4.92 -2.63
C LEU A 172 -19.62 -5.02 -1.75
N ARG A 173 -20.82 -4.95 -2.35
CA ARG A 173 -22.09 -5.17 -1.61
C ARG A 173 -22.27 -6.62 -1.15
N LYS A 174 -21.44 -7.56 -1.64
CA LYS A 174 -21.45 -8.98 -1.29
C LYS A 174 -20.13 -9.42 -0.64
N PRO A 175 -19.75 -8.83 0.52
CA PRO A 175 -18.40 -8.97 1.08
C PRO A 175 -18.01 -10.42 1.40
N LYS A 176 -18.97 -11.32 1.66
CA LYS A 176 -18.70 -12.75 1.92
C LYS A 176 -18.06 -13.50 0.73
N ARG A 177 -18.02 -12.90 -0.45
CA ARG A 177 -17.43 -13.48 -1.67
C ARG A 177 -16.04 -12.91 -1.98
N LEU A 178 -15.57 -11.95 -1.20
CA LEU A 178 -14.27 -11.32 -1.38
C LEU A 178 -13.30 -11.84 -0.32
N THR A 179 -12.06 -12.04 -0.72
CA THR A 179 -10.95 -12.22 0.24
C THR A 179 -10.70 -10.93 1.00
N GLU A 180 -9.94 -10.99 2.09
CA GLU A 180 -9.57 -9.80 2.87
C GLU A 180 -8.87 -8.77 1.97
N ASP A 181 -7.91 -9.20 1.16
CA ASP A 181 -7.18 -8.34 0.24
C ASP A 181 -8.09 -7.68 -0.79
N LEU A 182 -8.97 -8.44 -1.43
CA LEU A 182 -9.92 -7.88 -2.40
C LEU A 182 -10.86 -6.86 -1.77
N GLY A 183 -11.25 -7.09 -0.51
CA GLY A 183 -12.06 -6.13 0.25
C GLY A 183 -11.35 -4.80 0.51
N LEU A 184 -10.03 -4.81 0.62
CA LEU A 184 -9.19 -3.62 0.83
C LEU A 184 -8.81 -2.93 -0.50
N TYR A 185 -8.40 -3.71 -1.50
CA TYR A 185 -7.82 -3.15 -2.73
C TYR A 185 -8.86 -2.70 -3.75
N LEU A 186 -9.98 -3.43 -3.86
CA LEU A 186 -11.02 -3.09 -4.84
C LEU A 186 -11.60 -1.69 -4.66
N PRO A 187 -11.91 -1.20 -3.43
CA PRO A 187 -12.31 0.19 -3.22
C PRO A 187 -11.26 1.20 -3.68
N CYS A 188 -9.97 0.91 -3.43
CA CYS A 188 -8.87 1.77 -3.87
C CYS A 188 -8.76 1.81 -5.39
N CYS A 189 -8.87 0.66 -6.07
CA CYS A 189 -8.92 0.57 -7.53
C CYS A 189 -10.04 1.44 -8.12
N MET A 190 -11.25 1.34 -7.55
CA MET A 190 -12.40 2.12 -8.00
C MET A 190 -12.19 3.61 -7.84
N ARG A 191 -11.71 4.06 -6.66
CA ARG A 191 -11.47 5.48 -6.42
C ARG A 191 -10.37 6.02 -7.32
N ALA A 192 -9.28 5.27 -7.49
CA ALA A 192 -8.18 5.64 -8.37
C ALA A 192 -8.64 5.81 -9.83
N THR A 193 -9.42 4.88 -10.37
CA THR A 193 -9.92 4.97 -11.73
C THR A 193 -10.91 6.12 -11.91
N ARG A 194 -11.79 6.36 -10.95
CA ARG A 194 -12.69 7.54 -10.95
C ARG A 194 -11.93 8.87 -10.86
N ALA A 195 -10.73 8.87 -10.26
CA ALA A 195 -9.87 10.03 -10.13
C ALA A 195 -8.87 10.21 -11.29
N GLY A 196 -8.95 9.41 -12.37
CA GLY A 196 -8.20 9.60 -13.59
C GLY A 196 -7.08 8.58 -13.87
N VAL A 197 -6.80 7.65 -12.95
CA VAL A 197 -5.91 6.51 -13.25
C VAL A 197 -6.57 5.65 -14.34
N LYS A 198 -5.85 5.41 -15.45
CA LYS A 198 -6.46 4.78 -16.63
C LYS A 198 -6.92 3.35 -16.39
N ARG A 199 -6.18 2.57 -15.61
CA ARG A 199 -6.50 1.17 -15.29
C ARG A 199 -6.01 0.80 -13.90
N ALA A 200 -6.74 -0.07 -13.22
CA ALA A 200 -6.30 -0.72 -12.00
C ALA A 200 -6.32 -2.25 -12.19
N HIS A 201 -5.33 -2.94 -11.68
CA HIS A 201 -5.18 -4.38 -11.81
C HIS A 201 -5.04 -5.02 -10.44
N LEU A 202 -5.68 -6.16 -10.28
CA LEU A 202 -5.50 -7.07 -9.15
C LEU A 202 -4.83 -8.31 -9.72
N ILE A 203 -3.62 -8.61 -9.29
CA ILE A 203 -2.80 -9.70 -9.82
C ILE A 203 -2.43 -10.63 -8.67
N ASP A 204 -2.62 -11.93 -8.90
CA ASP A 204 -2.13 -12.94 -7.96
C ASP A 204 -0.61 -12.83 -7.85
N ARG A 205 -0.10 -12.80 -6.63
CA ARG A 205 1.35 -12.68 -6.38
C ARG A 205 2.12 -13.97 -6.63
N ASP A 206 1.42 -15.11 -6.74
CA ASP A 206 2.01 -16.45 -6.88
C ASP A 206 2.06 -16.92 -8.35
N ILE A 207 1.79 -16.02 -9.33
CA ILE A 207 1.87 -16.31 -10.78
C ILE A 207 3.27 -16.06 -11.31
#